data_fd1edfd15a06e1fc5554ef920d69ec90
#
_entry.id   fd1edfd15a06e1fc5554ef920d69ec90
#
_cell.length_a   1.000
_cell.length_b   1.000
_cell.length_c   1.000
_cell.angle_alpha   90.00
_cell.angle_beta   90.00
_cell.angle_gamma   90.00
#
_symmetry.space_group_name_H-M   'P 1'
#
loop_
_entity.id
_entity.type
_entity.pdbx_description
1 polymer ?
#
loop_
_entity_poly.entity_id
_entity_poly.type
_entity_poly.pdbx_seq_one_letter_code
_entity_poly.pdbx_strand_id
1 'polypeptide(L)'
;MKMIDHVCAATVEYIDHMPKSKRKKYGQFFTSKETAVFMARLFSIPEGRTSLSILDPGAGSGILSVALLERLESNAEIDSIELVCYENDANIVDLLYSNLEWACSHTTKDVSFRIVTDNYILGQMLEYNGM
;
A
#
# COMPACT_ATOMS: atom_id res chain seq x y z
N MET A 1 2.37 9.49 16.37
CA MET A 1 1.46 9.42 15.20
C MET A 1 1.55 8.04 14.56
N LYS A 2 0.41 7.44 14.28
CA LYS A 2 0.41 6.16 13.58
C LYS A 2 0.86 6.34 12.12
N MET A 3 1.47 5.30 11.56
CA MET A 3 1.92 5.33 10.16
C MET A 3 0.78 5.63 9.19
N ILE A 4 -0.40 5.05 9.45
CA ILE A 4 -1.57 5.26 8.60
C ILE A 4 -2.00 6.74 8.58
N ASP A 5 -1.87 7.45 9.69
CA ASP A 5 -2.23 8.86 9.76
C ASP A 5 -1.30 9.72 8.90
N HIS A 6 -0.01 9.41 8.93
CA HIS A 6 0.96 10.12 8.10
C HIS A 6 0.67 9.93 6.61
N VAL A 7 0.43 8.70 6.18
CA VAL A 7 0.18 8.37 4.78
C VAL A 7 -1.13 8.98 4.29
N CYS A 8 -2.17 8.98 5.12
CA CYS A 8 -3.44 9.62 4.78
C CYS A 8 -3.26 11.14 4.63
N ALA A 9 -2.51 11.77 5.53
CA ALA A 9 -2.23 13.20 5.44
C ALA A 9 -1.41 13.55 4.20
N ALA A 10 -0.40 12.75 3.89
CA ALA A 10 0.42 12.93 2.69
C ALA A 10 -0.41 12.79 1.41
N THR A 11 -1.37 11.86 1.41
CA THR A 11 -2.27 11.65 0.27
C THR A 11 -3.17 12.88 0.04
N VAL A 12 -3.76 13.41 1.11
CA VAL A 12 -4.61 14.60 1.03
C VAL A 12 -3.80 15.80 0.53
N GLU A 13 -2.62 16.01 1.07
CA GLU A 13 -1.74 17.10 0.66
C GLU A 13 -1.36 16.99 -0.83
N TYR A 14 -1.04 15.79 -1.28
CA TYR A 14 -0.69 15.54 -2.67
C TYR A 14 -1.86 15.86 -3.61
N ILE A 15 -3.08 15.46 -3.25
CA ILE A 15 -4.28 15.75 -4.03
C ILE A 15 -4.55 17.25 -4.07
N ASP A 16 -4.38 17.94 -2.95
CA ASP A 16 -4.63 19.38 -2.84
C ASP A 16 -3.68 20.21 -3.73
N HIS A 17 -2.51 19.67 -4.05
CA HIS A 17 -1.55 20.31 -4.95
C HIS A 17 -1.80 19.97 -6.43
N MET A 18 -2.74 19.10 -6.74
CA MET A 18 -3.11 18.80 -8.12
C MET A 18 -3.93 19.92 -8.74
N PRO A 19 -3.93 20.05 -10.10
CA PRO A 19 -4.87 20.94 -10.78
C PRO A 19 -6.30 20.64 -10.37
N LYS A 20 -7.14 21.68 -10.29
CA LYS A 20 -8.53 21.56 -9.85
C LYS A 20 -9.32 20.49 -10.62
N SER A 21 -9.05 20.36 -11.92
CA SER A 21 -9.69 19.35 -12.76
C SER A 21 -9.37 17.91 -12.35
N LYS A 22 -8.24 17.67 -11.69
CA LYS A 22 -7.81 16.35 -11.24
C LYS A 22 -8.19 16.07 -9.79
N ARG A 23 -8.30 17.09 -8.94
CA ARG A 23 -8.53 16.92 -7.50
C ARG A 23 -9.80 16.13 -7.19
N LYS A 24 -10.90 16.40 -7.91
CA LYS A 24 -12.16 15.69 -7.68
C LYS A 24 -12.02 14.20 -8.02
N LYS A 25 -11.40 13.90 -9.16
CA LYS A 25 -11.20 12.53 -9.61
C LYS A 25 -10.40 11.73 -8.58
N TYR A 26 -9.23 12.24 -8.20
CA TYR A 26 -8.33 11.52 -7.29
C TYR A 26 -8.84 11.51 -5.85
N GLY A 27 -9.50 12.59 -5.41
CA GLY A 27 -10.08 12.64 -4.08
C GLY A 27 -11.15 11.57 -3.83
N GLN A 28 -11.86 11.13 -4.88
CA GLN A 28 -12.86 10.07 -4.78
C GLN A 28 -12.28 8.67 -4.95
N PHE A 29 -11.05 8.58 -5.43
CA PHE A 29 -10.41 7.31 -5.79
C PHE A 29 -9.69 6.65 -4.62
N PHE A 30 -9.19 7.43 -3.66
CA PHE A 30 -8.38 6.89 -2.58
C PHE A 30 -9.25 6.34 -1.44
N THR A 31 -8.76 5.23 -0.86
CA THR A 31 -9.39 4.57 0.27
C THR A 31 -9.27 5.45 1.53
N SER A 32 -10.35 5.57 2.27
CA SER A 32 -10.31 6.29 3.56
C SER A 32 -9.54 5.49 4.61
N LYS A 33 -9.04 6.19 5.63
CA LYS A 33 -8.36 5.56 6.76
C LYS A 33 -9.24 4.48 7.41
N GLU A 34 -10.49 4.81 7.68
CA GLU A 34 -11.43 3.92 8.36
C GLU A 34 -11.65 2.63 7.56
N THR A 35 -11.84 2.77 6.26
CA THR A 35 -12.00 1.63 5.36
C THR A 35 -10.73 0.79 5.30
N ALA A 36 -9.58 1.42 5.20
CA ALA A 36 -8.30 0.70 5.13
C ALA A 36 -8.01 -0.07 6.41
N VAL A 37 -8.25 0.53 7.57
CA VAL A 37 -8.07 -0.13 8.87
C VAL A 37 -9.03 -1.31 8.99
N PHE A 38 -10.28 -1.13 8.59
CA PHE A 38 -11.27 -2.22 8.60
C PHE A 38 -10.83 -3.37 7.70
N MET A 39 -10.42 -3.08 6.48
CA MET A 39 -9.97 -4.10 5.53
C MET A 39 -8.73 -4.82 6.03
N ALA A 40 -7.78 -4.10 6.62
CA ALA A 40 -6.57 -4.71 7.17
C ALA A 40 -6.90 -5.72 8.27
N ARG A 41 -7.96 -5.48 9.06
CA ARG A 41 -8.40 -6.39 10.11
C ARG A 41 -9.05 -7.66 9.58
N LEU A 42 -9.49 -7.67 8.34
CA LEU A 42 -10.12 -8.85 7.73
C LEU A 42 -9.10 -9.90 7.29
N PHE A 43 -7.84 -9.54 7.16
CA PHE A 43 -6.82 -10.50 6.77
C PHE A 43 -6.54 -11.48 7.90
N SER A 44 -6.48 -12.77 7.55
CA SER A 44 -6.04 -13.82 8.46
C SER A 44 -4.51 -13.86 8.46
N ILE A 45 -3.91 -13.63 9.62
CA ILE A 45 -2.45 -13.70 9.75
C ILE A 45 -2.09 -15.14 10.14
N PRO A 46 -1.30 -15.85 9.31
CA PRO A 46 -0.91 -17.23 9.64
C PRO A 46 -0.10 -17.28 10.94
N GLU A 47 -0.45 -18.24 11.81
CA GLU A 47 0.30 -18.50 13.02
C GLU A 47 1.60 -19.26 12.71
N GLY A 48 2.60 -19.07 13.56
CA GLY A 48 3.86 -19.82 13.46
C GLY A 48 4.78 -19.37 12.34
N ARG A 49 4.50 -18.21 11.73
CA ARG A 49 5.33 -17.67 10.67
C ARG A 49 6.13 -16.47 11.17
N THR A 50 7.36 -16.36 10.69
CA THR A 50 8.24 -15.23 11.00
C THR A 50 8.33 -14.23 9.83
N SER A 51 7.89 -14.64 8.64
CA SER A 51 7.90 -13.78 7.45
C SER A 51 6.59 -13.86 6.70
N LEU A 52 6.22 -12.75 6.05
CA LEU A 52 5.05 -12.67 5.18
C LEU A 52 5.41 -12.06 3.84
N SER A 53 4.74 -12.54 2.80
CA SER A 53 4.73 -11.89 1.48
C SER A 53 3.34 -11.33 1.26
N ILE A 54 3.27 -10.04 0.93
CA ILE A 54 2.02 -9.32 0.73
C ILE A 54 1.97 -8.78 -0.68
N LEU A 55 0.85 -8.97 -1.35
CA LEU A 55 0.60 -8.43 -2.69
C LEU A 55 -0.55 -7.44 -2.62
N ASP A 56 -0.31 -6.22 -3.08
CA ASP A 56 -1.34 -5.20 -3.25
C ASP A 56 -1.51 -4.94 -4.75
N PRO A 57 -2.57 -5.46 -5.39
CA PRO A 57 -2.73 -5.40 -6.85
C PRO A 57 -3.17 -4.05 -7.39
N GLY A 58 -3.59 -3.11 -6.54
CA GLY A 58 -3.97 -1.77 -6.92
C GLY A 58 -3.69 -0.83 -5.75
N ALA A 59 -2.40 -0.51 -5.57
CA ALA A 59 -1.94 0.07 -4.31
C ALA A 59 -2.37 1.53 -4.09
N GLY A 60 -2.62 2.30 -5.17
CA GLY A 60 -2.93 3.72 -5.03
C GLY A 60 -1.81 4.45 -4.32
N SER A 61 -2.14 5.19 -3.27
CA SER A 61 -1.14 5.88 -2.44
C SER A 61 -0.53 5.00 -1.34
N GLY A 62 -0.93 3.75 -1.23
CA GLY A 62 -0.41 2.80 -0.25
C GLY A 62 -1.15 2.77 1.08
N ILE A 63 -2.33 3.36 1.17
CA ILE A 63 -3.07 3.46 2.44
C ILE A 63 -3.40 2.07 2.99
N LEU A 64 -3.91 1.15 2.17
CA LEU A 64 -4.24 -0.19 2.63
C LEU A 64 -2.99 -0.97 3.03
N SER A 65 -1.93 -0.90 2.24
CA SER A 65 -0.66 -1.56 2.56
C SER A 65 -0.11 -1.07 3.89
N VAL A 66 -0.11 0.24 4.13
CA VAL A 66 0.39 0.81 5.39
C VAL A 66 -0.54 0.45 6.56
N ALA A 67 -1.86 0.40 6.35
CA ALA A 67 -2.78 -0.08 7.38
C ALA A 67 -2.46 -1.51 7.82
N LEU A 68 -2.10 -2.37 6.87
CA LEU A 68 -1.71 -3.74 7.17
C LEU A 68 -0.36 -3.81 7.90
N LEU A 69 0.62 -3.02 7.49
CA LEU A 69 1.89 -2.91 8.21
C LEU A 69 1.68 -2.44 9.65
N GLU A 70 0.79 -1.46 9.85
CA GLU A 70 0.44 -0.95 11.17
C GLU A 70 -0.16 -2.07 12.05
N ARG A 71 -1.06 -2.87 11.49
CA ARG A 71 -1.62 -4.02 12.19
C ARG A 71 -0.54 -5.00 12.60
N LEU A 72 0.44 -5.24 11.73
CA LEU A 72 1.50 -6.21 11.96
C LEU A 72 2.51 -5.74 13.02
N GLU A 73 2.55 -4.45 13.34
CA GLU A 73 3.43 -3.93 14.40
C GLU A 73 3.23 -4.65 15.73
N SER A 74 2.00 -5.02 16.05
CA SER A 74 1.68 -5.71 17.31
C SER A 74 1.80 -7.22 17.23
N ASN A 75 2.16 -7.78 16.08
CA ASN A 75 2.36 -9.22 15.93
C ASN A 75 3.80 -9.58 16.26
N ALA A 76 4.00 -10.28 17.38
CA ALA A 76 5.34 -10.60 17.87
C ALA A 76 6.06 -11.67 17.05
N GLU A 77 5.34 -12.50 16.30
CA GLU A 77 5.94 -13.59 15.53
C GLU A 77 6.52 -13.12 14.19
N ILE A 78 5.88 -12.15 13.53
CA ILE A 78 6.30 -11.69 12.22
C ILE A 78 7.46 -10.70 12.38
N ASP A 79 8.61 -11.03 11.80
CA ASP A 79 9.81 -10.18 11.83
C ASP A 79 10.06 -9.49 10.51
N SER A 80 9.76 -10.13 9.39
CA SER A 80 10.07 -9.61 8.06
C SER A 80 8.86 -9.69 7.13
N ILE A 81 8.75 -8.70 6.26
CA ILE A 81 7.64 -8.58 5.32
C ILE A 81 8.18 -8.18 3.96
N GLU A 82 7.79 -8.92 2.93
CA GLU A 82 8.03 -8.54 1.54
C GLU A 82 6.71 -8.02 0.95
N LEU A 83 6.71 -6.78 0.49
CA LEU A 83 5.53 -6.11 -0.04
C LEU A 83 5.71 -5.85 -1.53
N VAL A 84 4.79 -6.33 -2.35
CA VAL A 84 4.75 -6.04 -3.77
C VAL A 84 3.49 -5.27 -4.08
N CYS A 85 3.64 -4.05 -4.59
CA CYS A 85 2.53 -3.16 -4.94
C CYS A 85 2.48 -2.96 -6.45
N TYR A 86 1.30 -3.13 -7.02
CA TYR A 86 1.03 -2.80 -8.43
C TYR A 86 0.31 -1.46 -8.49
N GLU A 87 0.87 -0.52 -9.24
CA GLU A 87 0.24 0.77 -9.50
C GLU A 87 0.72 1.29 -10.85
N ASN A 88 -0.20 1.52 -11.79
CA ASN A 88 0.14 1.92 -13.15
C ASN A 88 -0.15 3.40 -13.44
N ASP A 89 -0.68 4.17 -12.49
CA ASP A 89 -0.90 5.59 -12.68
C ASP A 89 0.37 6.37 -12.36
N ALA A 90 1.02 6.89 -13.40
CA ALA A 90 2.28 7.63 -13.28
C ALA A 90 2.17 8.85 -12.35
N ASN A 91 0.96 9.43 -12.20
CA ASN A 91 0.75 10.57 -11.30
C ASN A 91 0.77 10.17 -9.83
N ILE A 92 0.65 8.86 -9.53
CA ILE A 92 0.50 8.36 -8.16
C ILE A 92 1.72 7.56 -7.71
N VAL A 93 2.48 6.98 -8.63
CA VAL A 93 3.62 6.11 -8.31
C VAL A 93 4.63 6.78 -7.40
N ASP A 94 4.93 8.05 -7.62
CA ASP A 94 5.90 8.78 -6.79
C ASP A 94 5.39 8.96 -5.35
N LEU A 95 4.10 9.24 -5.19
CA LEU A 95 3.47 9.32 -3.87
C LEU A 95 3.50 7.96 -3.17
N LEU A 96 3.15 6.89 -3.89
CA LEU A 96 3.20 5.54 -3.36
C LEU A 96 4.61 5.18 -2.87
N TYR A 97 5.63 5.45 -3.70
CA TYR A 97 7.02 5.20 -3.33
C TYR A 97 7.39 5.95 -2.07
N SER A 98 7.09 7.24 -2.01
CA SER A 98 7.40 8.08 -0.87
C SER A 98 6.72 7.58 0.41
N ASN A 99 5.45 7.20 0.32
CA ASN A 99 4.70 6.69 1.47
C ASN A 99 5.25 5.35 1.96
N LEU A 100 5.59 4.44 1.06
CA LEU A 100 6.15 3.14 1.44
C LEU A 100 7.55 3.28 2.03
N GLU A 101 8.38 4.13 1.44
CA GLU A 101 9.72 4.41 1.98
C GLU A 101 9.64 4.97 3.39
N TRP A 102 8.73 5.93 3.61
CA TRP A 102 8.51 6.49 4.94
C TRP A 102 8.07 5.42 5.93
N ALA A 103 7.08 4.59 5.57
CA ALA A 103 6.57 3.53 6.43
C ALA A 103 7.67 2.51 6.77
N CYS A 104 8.48 2.11 5.78
CA CYS A 104 9.58 1.17 6.00
C CYS A 104 10.63 1.71 6.97
N SER A 105 10.83 3.03 6.99
CA SER A 105 11.78 3.66 7.91
C SER A 105 11.24 3.82 9.32
N HIS A 106 9.93 3.70 9.52
CA HIS A 106 9.26 3.92 10.81
C HIS A 106 8.71 2.64 11.44
N THR A 107 8.56 1.57 10.68
CA THR A 107 8.11 0.29 11.23
C THR A 107 9.22 -0.38 12.03
N THR A 108 8.85 -1.19 13.02
CA THR A 108 9.79 -2.01 13.78
C THR A 108 10.13 -3.32 13.04
N LYS A 109 9.39 -3.65 12.00
CA LYS A 109 9.61 -4.87 11.21
C LYS A 109 10.63 -4.60 10.10
N ASP A 110 11.25 -5.68 9.62
CA ASP A 110 12.11 -5.63 8.45
C ASP A 110 11.23 -5.74 7.20
N VAL A 111 10.95 -4.58 6.59
CA VAL A 111 10.06 -4.51 5.42
C VAL A 111 10.86 -4.12 4.19
N SER A 112 10.76 -4.95 3.16
CA SER A 112 11.21 -4.61 1.82
C SER A 112 9.99 -4.43 0.91
N PHE A 113 10.05 -3.52 -0.03
CA PHE A 113 8.94 -3.32 -0.96
C PHE A 113 9.44 -3.18 -2.40
N ARG A 114 8.55 -3.51 -3.32
CA ARG A 114 8.77 -3.33 -4.75
C ARG A 114 7.48 -2.81 -5.37
N ILE A 115 7.59 -1.82 -6.25
CA ILE A 115 6.47 -1.27 -7.00
C ILE A 115 6.57 -1.74 -8.44
N VAL A 116 5.51 -2.35 -8.94
CA VAL A 116 5.37 -2.78 -10.32
C VAL A 116 4.40 -1.84 -11.01
N THR A 117 4.84 -1.20 -12.08
CA THR A 117 4.03 -0.19 -12.78
C THR A 117 3.14 -0.78 -13.88
N ASP A 118 3.22 -2.08 -14.12
CA ASP A 118 2.33 -2.77 -15.05
C ASP A 118 0.95 -2.95 -14.46
N ASN A 119 -0.06 -3.09 -15.35
CA ASN A 119 -1.40 -3.43 -14.91
C ASN A 119 -1.43 -4.88 -14.43
N TYR A 120 -1.83 -5.12 -13.18
CA TYR A 120 -1.82 -6.45 -12.58
C TYR A 120 -2.68 -7.45 -13.38
N ILE A 121 -3.89 -7.05 -13.76
CA ILE A 121 -4.82 -7.94 -14.48
C ILE A 121 -4.25 -8.31 -15.84
N LEU A 122 -3.75 -7.32 -16.59
CA LEU A 122 -3.15 -7.57 -17.90
C LEU A 122 -1.89 -8.43 -17.79
N GLY A 123 -1.06 -8.19 -16.77
CA GLY A 123 0.13 -8.99 -16.52
C GLY A 123 -0.21 -10.46 -16.27
N GLN A 124 -1.23 -10.71 -15.44
CA GLN A 124 -1.67 -12.07 -15.16
C GLN A 124 -2.27 -12.76 -16.39
N MET A 125 -3.02 -12.02 -17.20
CA MET A 125 -3.57 -12.56 -18.45
C MET A 125 -2.46 -12.93 -19.44
N LEU A 126 -1.42 -12.12 -19.56
CA LEU A 126 -0.29 -12.40 -20.43
C LEU A 126 0.49 -13.63 -19.96
N GLU A 127 0.72 -13.78 -18.67
CA GLU A 127 1.36 -14.97 -18.12
C GLU A 127 0.55 -16.22 -18.42
N TYR A 128 -0.76 -16.16 -18.20
CA TYR A 128 -1.66 -17.28 -18.44
C TYR A 128 -1.66 -17.70 -19.93
N ASN A 129 -1.74 -16.73 -20.83
CA ASN A 129 -1.79 -16.99 -22.27
C ASN A 129 -0.42 -17.35 -22.86
N GLY A 130 0.65 -16.99 -22.19
CA GLY A 130 2.03 -17.26 -22.61
C GLY A 130 2.52 -18.66 -22.28
N MET A 131 1.72 -19.40 -21.55
CA MET A 131 2.06 -20.79 -21.24
C MET A 131 1.62 -21.71 -22.36
#